data_47c8f1c10f052fb2156865ac45993a1c
#
_entry.id   47c8f1c10f052fb2156865ac45993a1c
#
_cell.length_a   1.000
_cell.length_b   1.000
_cell.length_c   1.000
_cell.angle_alpha   90.00
_cell.angle_beta   90.00
_cell.angle_gamma   90.00
#
_symmetry.space_group_name_H-M   'P 1'
#
loop_
_entity.id
_entity.type
_entity.pdbx_description
1 polymer ?
#
loop_
_entity_poly.entity_id
_entity_poly.type
_entity_poly.pdbx_seq_one_letter_code
_entity_poly.pdbx_strand_id
1 'polypeptide(L)'
;MAEEGLNGTISGTIDQTQAYMDHLRADPRFADMVFKVDEEDEVSFAKMHVRHKHEIVRFGVEEVNVWKHSGKYLEPEEWLKVKDEPDTVVIDFRNEVEWEVGKFKNAVTLPITHFRDVPQHLGVLQQYKDKKILAYCTGGIRCEKATAFLIENGFKEVYHLHGGIIEYGKRTGGKDFDGKCYVFDNRITVDVNSVNPTVISRCEHCGKPSSRFINCANDECNKHFILCEDCGWETEGCCSDACRRHPDKRKYDGTGFYQKKGLQAVV
;
A
#
# COMPACT_ATOMS: atom_id res chain seq x y z
N MET A 1 15.56 4.14 -6.38
CA MET A 1 16.43 5.32 -6.32
C MET A 1 15.97 6.27 -7.40
N ALA A 2 15.92 7.54 -7.11
CA ALA A 2 15.62 8.63 -8.03
C ALA A 2 16.42 9.87 -7.59
N GLU A 3 16.36 10.96 -8.38
CA GLU A 3 16.93 12.23 -7.94
C GLU A 3 16.27 12.77 -6.66
N GLU A 4 15.01 12.39 -6.42
CA GLU A 4 14.24 12.73 -5.22
C GLU A 4 14.68 11.98 -3.96
N GLY A 5 15.48 10.92 -4.06
CA GLY A 5 15.97 10.16 -2.91
C GLY A 5 15.93 8.64 -3.06
N LEU A 6 15.86 7.97 -1.93
CA LEU A 6 15.77 6.51 -1.82
C LEU A 6 14.44 6.10 -1.19
N ASN A 7 13.80 5.09 -1.78
CA ASN A 7 12.66 4.41 -1.20
C ASN A 7 12.75 2.91 -1.48
N GLY A 8 12.53 2.08 -0.47
CA GLY A 8 12.58 0.64 -0.64
C GLY A 8 12.37 -0.09 0.68
N THR A 9 12.23 -1.39 0.57
CA THR A 9 12.17 -2.32 1.70
C THR A 9 13.20 -3.42 1.46
N ILE A 10 13.89 -3.84 2.48
CA ILE A 10 14.79 -4.99 2.46
C ILE A 10 14.36 -5.98 3.55
N SER A 11 14.67 -7.24 3.36
CA SER A 11 14.55 -8.27 4.37
C SER A 11 15.81 -9.13 4.39
N GLY A 12 16.14 -9.66 5.56
CA GLY A 12 17.31 -10.49 5.81
C GLY A 12 17.40 -10.85 7.28
N THR A 13 18.47 -11.51 7.70
CA THR A 13 18.74 -11.72 9.12
C THR A 13 18.97 -10.39 9.84
N ILE A 14 18.83 -10.35 11.16
CA ILE A 14 19.08 -9.15 11.97
C ILE A 14 20.46 -8.56 11.68
N ASP A 15 21.49 -9.40 11.61
CA ASP A 15 22.87 -8.94 11.33
C ASP A 15 22.99 -8.34 9.92
N GLN A 16 22.34 -8.94 8.91
CA GLN A 16 22.38 -8.46 7.54
C GLN A 16 21.67 -7.11 7.38
N THR A 17 20.49 -6.98 7.99
CA THR A 17 19.73 -5.71 7.94
C THR A 17 20.43 -4.61 8.73
N GLN A 18 21.04 -4.93 9.88
CA GLN A 18 21.83 -3.99 10.66
C GLN A 18 23.06 -3.51 9.87
N ALA A 19 23.82 -4.43 9.30
CA ALA A 19 24.99 -4.08 8.48
C ALA A 19 24.61 -3.18 7.28
N TYR A 20 23.45 -3.43 6.67
CA TYR A 20 22.93 -2.56 5.59
C TYR A 20 22.60 -1.14 6.09
N MET A 21 21.92 -1.02 7.22
CA MET A 21 21.58 0.27 7.82
C MET A 21 22.84 1.06 8.18
N ASP A 22 23.83 0.40 8.79
CA ASP A 22 25.10 1.02 9.21
C ASP A 22 25.91 1.46 7.98
N HIS A 23 25.94 0.64 6.93
CA HIS A 23 26.61 0.99 5.67
C HIS A 23 26.00 2.24 5.02
N LEU A 24 24.69 2.35 4.97
CA LEU A 24 24.04 3.55 4.42
C LEU A 24 24.27 4.78 5.29
N ARG A 25 24.16 4.67 6.62
CA ARG A 25 24.42 5.79 7.53
C ARG A 25 25.86 6.26 7.56
N ALA A 26 26.81 5.41 7.16
CA ALA A 26 28.21 5.80 7.02
C ALA A 26 28.44 6.78 5.86
N ASP A 27 27.55 6.86 4.89
CA ASP A 27 27.57 7.90 3.85
C ASP A 27 26.91 9.18 4.39
N PRO A 28 27.63 10.32 4.41
CA PRO A 28 27.09 11.58 4.93
C PRO A 28 25.76 12.04 4.30
N ARG A 29 25.47 11.61 3.09
CA ARG A 29 24.19 11.92 2.39
C ARG A 29 22.98 11.20 3.02
N PHE A 30 23.21 10.12 3.77
CA PHE A 30 22.20 9.26 4.34
C PHE A 30 22.34 9.09 5.85
N ALA A 31 23.18 9.91 6.49
CA ALA A 31 23.49 9.80 7.92
C ALA A 31 22.23 9.95 8.81
N ASP A 32 21.27 10.75 8.37
CA ASP A 32 19.99 11.00 9.03
C ASP A 32 18.84 10.09 8.56
N MET A 33 19.16 9.09 7.72
CA MET A 33 18.13 8.19 7.20
C MET A 33 17.41 7.42 8.31
N VAL A 34 16.09 7.52 8.33
CA VAL A 34 15.22 6.79 9.26
C VAL A 34 14.80 5.46 8.61
N PHE A 35 15.11 4.37 9.32
CA PHE A 35 14.65 3.03 8.94
C PHE A 35 13.47 2.62 9.81
N LYS A 36 12.42 2.11 9.18
CA LYS A 36 11.30 1.46 9.86
C LYS A 36 11.59 -0.02 9.90
N VAL A 37 11.76 -0.56 11.11
CA VAL A 37 12.13 -1.97 11.32
C VAL A 37 10.92 -2.76 11.78
N ASP A 38 10.71 -3.92 11.15
CA ASP A 38 9.75 -4.95 11.54
C ASP A 38 10.46 -6.28 11.68
N GLU A 39 10.10 -7.06 12.70
CA GLU A 39 10.56 -8.43 12.88
C GLU A 39 9.53 -9.38 12.27
N GLU A 40 10.00 -10.32 11.44
CA GLU A 40 9.20 -11.31 10.74
C GLU A 40 9.88 -12.67 10.82
N ASP A 41 9.10 -13.74 10.86
CA ASP A 41 9.62 -15.09 10.95
C ASP A 41 10.28 -15.56 9.64
N GLU A 42 9.96 -14.94 8.51
CA GLU A 42 10.44 -15.31 7.19
C GLU A 42 10.97 -14.14 6.38
N VAL A 43 11.88 -14.42 5.45
CA VAL A 43 12.41 -13.41 4.52
C VAL A 43 11.33 -13.02 3.51
N SER A 44 10.92 -11.76 3.53
CA SER A 44 9.79 -11.24 2.72
C SER A 44 10.11 -11.10 1.23
N PHE A 45 11.38 -11.09 0.82
CA PHE A 45 11.79 -10.91 -0.57
C PHE A 45 12.79 -11.97 -1.01
N ALA A 46 12.43 -12.74 -2.04
CA ALA A 46 13.28 -13.79 -2.61
C ALA A 46 14.47 -13.26 -3.45
N LYS A 47 14.47 -11.96 -3.81
CA LYS A 47 15.47 -11.36 -4.71
C LYS A 47 15.71 -9.90 -4.36
N MET A 48 16.98 -9.50 -4.47
CA MET A 48 17.35 -8.09 -4.42
C MET A 48 17.05 -7.42 -5.78
N HIS A 49 16.33 -6.31 -5.74
CA HIS A 49 16.09 -5.44 -6.89
C HIS A 49 16.47 -4.01 -6.56
N VAL A 50 17.48 -3.49 -7.23
CA VAL A 50 17.84 -2.08 -7.17
C VAL A 50 17.49 -1.45 -8.53
N ARG A 51 16.64 -0.42 -8.52
CA ARG A 51 16.18 0.24 -9.74
C ARG A 51 16.41 1.74 -9.65
N HIS A 52 17.05 2.31 -10.65
CA HIS A 52 17.05 3.74 -10.88
C HIS A 52 15.78 4.11 -11.67
N LYS A 53 15.06 5.14 -11.22
CA LYS A 53 13.83 5.63 -11.85
C LYS A 53 13.89 7.15 -11.94
N HIS A 54 13.10 7.72 -12.82
CA HIS A 54 12.94 9.17 -12.95
C HIS A 54 12.27 9.77 -11.71
N GLU A 55 11.24 9.10 -11.21
CA GLU A 55 10.53 9.47 -9.99
C GLU A 55 10.63 8.36 -8.93
N ILE A 56 10.76 8.73 -7.66
CA ILE A 56 10.81 7.76 -6.55
C ILE A 56 9.49 6.99 -6.42
N VAL A 57 8.38 7.72 -6.58
CA VAL A 57 7.02 7.20 -6.75
C VAL A 57 6.42 7.89 -7.96
N ARG A 58 6.04 7.11 -8.98
CA ARG A 58 5.55 7.67 -10.23
C ARG A 58 4.19 8.36 -10.03
N PHE A 59 4.19 9.67 -10.23
CA PHE A 59 3.00 10.51 -10.14
C PHE A 59 2.56 11.06 -11.50
N GLY A 60 3.52 11.26 -12.40
CA GLY A 60 3.26 11.64 -13.79
C GLY A 60 2.96 13.13 -14.00
N VAL A 61 3.26 13.96 -13.00
CA VAL A 61 3.20 15.43 -13.10
C VAL A 61 4.59 15.96 -12.76
N GLU A 62 5.30 16.47 -13.74
CA GLU A 62 6.72 16.88 -13.61
C GLU A 62 6.90 18.11 -12.70
N GLU A 63 5.87 18.93 -12.54
CA GLU A 63 5.93 20.19 -11.81
C GLU A 63 5.77 20.03 -10.29
N VAL A 64 5.38 18.86 -9.79
CA VAL A 64 5.19 18.63 -8.34
C VAL A 64 6.53 18.54 -7.63
N ASN A 65 6.84 19.57 -6.87
CA ASN A 65 8.10 19.67 -6.12
C ASN A 65 7.85 19.48 -4.61
N VAL A 66 8.10 18.27 -4.12
CA VAL A 66 7.93 17.90 -2.70
C VAL A 66 8.83 18.68 -1.74
N TRP A 67 9.98 19.19 -2.23
CA TRP A 67 10.90 20.01 -1.44
C TRP A 67 10.38 21.46 -1.22
N LYS A 68 9.54 21.93 -2.13
CA LYS A 68 8.97 23.25 -2.10
C LYS A 68 7.66 23.31 -1.32
N HIS A 69 6.84 22.29 -1.53
CA HIS A 69 5.51 22.19 -0.94
C HIS A 69 5.28 20.73 -0.54
N SER A 70 4.92 20.50 0.70
CA SER A 70 4.42 19.23 1.20
C SER A 70 3.39 19.52 2.28
N GLY A 71 2.42 18.66 2.42
CA GLY A 71 1.48 18.71 3.53
C GLY A 71 2.23 18.59 4.87
N LYS A 72 1.63 19.13 5.92
CA LYS A 72 2.18 19.01 7.27
C LYS A 72 2.03 17.58 7.76
N TYR A 73 3.05 17.03 8.38
CA TYR A 73 2.97 15.74 9.03
C TYR A 73 2.05 15.81 10.26
N LEU A 74 1.22 14.79 10.43
CA LEU A 74 0.53 14.49 11.68
C LEU A 74 1.04 13.17 12.22
N GLU A 75 1.46 13.20 13.47
CA GLU A 75 1.81 11.97 14.18
C GLU A 75 0.55 11.09 14.36
N PRO A 76 0.68 9.76 14.43
CA PRO A 76 -0.46 8.85 14.58
C PRO A 76 -1.45 9.23 15.69
N GLU A 77 -0.96 9.71 16.82
CA GLU A 77 -1.80 10.10 17.96
C GLU A 77 -2.54 11.43 17.71
N GLU A 78 -1.95 12.33 16.94
CA GLU A 78 -2.59 13.58 16.52
C GLU A 78 -3.65 13.28 15.44
N TRP A 79 -3.30 12.44 14.47
CA TRP A 79 -4.24 11.95 13.46
C TRP A 79 -5.50 11.38 14.09
N LEU A 80 -5.35 10.50 15.10
CA LEU A 80 -6.47 9.88 15.79
C LEU A 80 -7.41 10.90 16.46
N LYS A 81 -6.88 12.03 16.90
CA LYS A 81 -7.68 13.09 17.52
C LYS A 81 -8.44 13.95 16.51
N VAL A 82 -7.79 14.26 15.37
CA VAL A 82 -8.32 15.27 14.44
C VAL A 82 -9.10 14.68 13.26
N LYS A 83 -8.97 13.39 12.97
CA LYS A 83 -9.59 12.75 11.79
C LYS A 83 -11.13 12.83 11.78
N ASP A 84 -11.77 12.97 12.93
CA ASP A 84 -13.22 13.04 13.10
C ASP A 84 -13.71 14.45 13.42
N GLU A 85 -12.84 15.48 13.37
CA GLU A 85 -13.25 16.87 13.59
C GLU A 85 -14.19 17.35 12.47
N PRO A 86 -15.11 18.27 12.78
CA PRO A 86 -15.91 18.94 11.75
C PRO A 86 -15.03 19.57 10.67
N ASP A 87 -15.50 19.52 9.42
CA ASP A 87 -14.78 20.03 8.24
C ASP A 87 -13.44 19.36 7.91
N THR A 88 -13.15 18.23 8.53
CA THR A 88 -12.02 17.38 8.19
C THR A 88 -12.45 16.32 7.18
N VAL A 89 -11.59 16.06 6.19
CA VAL A 89 -11.78 15.04 5.17
C VAL A 89 -10.55 14.15 5.11
N VAL A 90 -10.73 12.87 5.38
CA VAL A 90 -9.69 11.85 5.26
C VAL A 90 -9.69 11.31 3.84
N ILE A 91 -8.55 11.35 3.14
CA ILE A 91 -8.42 10.89 1.74
C ILE A 91 -7.38 9.78 1.64
N ASP A 92 -7.80 8.68 1.04
CA ASP A 92 -6.93 7.55 0.71
C ASP A 92 -6.30 7.72 -0.67
N PHE A 93 -4.98 7.89 -0.71
CA PHE A 93 -4.22 8.01 -1.97
C PHE A 93 -3.63 6.67 -2.44
N ARG A 94 -4.20 5.56 -1.99
CA ARG A 94 -3.81 4.23 -2.45
C ARG A 94 -4.64 3.78 -3.63
N ASN A 95 -4.12 2.76 -4.33
CA ASN A 95 -4.82 2.11 -5.43
C ASN A 95 -6.08 1.37 -4.93
N GLU A 96 -7.03 1.16 -5.82
CA GLU A 96 -8.31 0.50 -5.54
C GLU A 96 -8.15 -0.84 -4.82
N VAL A 97 -7.28 -1.70 -5.29
CA VAL A 97 -6.98 -3.01 -4.68
C VAL A 97 -6.54 -2.90 -3.22
N GLU A 98 -5.94 -1.78 -2.83
CA GLU A 98 -5.45 -1.57 -1.46
C GLU A 98 -6.57 -1.11 -0.51
N TRP A 99 -7.44 -0.18 -0.95
CA TRP A 99 -8.52 0.30 -0.09
C TRP A 99 -9.74 -0.62 -0.07
N GLU A 100 -9.91 -1.47 -1.05
CA GLU A 100 -10.93 -2.52 -1.03
C GLU A 100 -10.77 -3.50 0.13
N VAL A 101 -9.54 -3.79 0.53
CA VAL A 101 -9.27 -4.75 1.61
C VAL A 101 -9.18 -4.09 2.99
N GLY A 102 -8.94 -2.79 3.03
CA GLY A 102 -8.96 -2.04 4.29
C GLY A 102 -8.69 -0.56 4.11
N LYS A 103 -9.36 0.27 4.91
CA LYS A 103 -9.28 1.73 4.89
C LYS A 103 -9.75 2.35 6.20
N PHE A 104 -9.41 3.61 6.44
CA PHE A 104 -10.03 4.35 7.55
C PHE A 104 -11.52 4.52 7.32
N LYS A 105 -12.27 4.49 8.41
CA LYS A 105 -13.71 4.79 8.39
C LYS A 105 -13.96 6.14 7.74
N ASN A 106 -14.98 6.21 6.89
CA ASN A 106 -15.40 7.44 6.20
C ASN A 106 -14.33 8.07 5.29
N ALA A 107 -13.21 7.39 5.00
CA ALA A 107 -12.23 7.89 4.06
C ALA A 107 -12.80 8.01 2.65
N VAL A 108 -12.52 9.14 2.01
CA VAL A 108 -12.73 9.33 0.58
C VAL A 108 -11.69 8.49 -0.16
N THR A 109 -12.16 7.61 -1.03
CA THR A 109 -11.32 6.76 -1.87
C THR A 109 -11.41 7.19 -3.32
N LEU A 110 -10.31 7.02 -4.06
CA LEU A 110 -10.27 7.30 -5.49
C LEU A 110 -10.26 5.99 -6.28
N PRO A 111 -11.06 5.86 -7.34
CA PRO A 111 -11.06 4.66 -8.19
C PRO A 111 -9.83 4.68 -9.13
N ILE A 112 -8.65 4.54 -8.57
CA ILE A 112 -7.38 4.57 -9.29
C ILE A 112 -6.71 3.20 -9.29
N THR A 113 -6.30 2.75 -10.45
CA THR A 113 -5.49 1.52 -10.59
C THR A 113 -4.03 1.77 -10.22
N HIS A 114 -3.54 2.98 -10.47
CA HIS A 114 -2.17 3.38 -10.17
C HIS A 114 -2.15 4.78 -9.56
N PHE A 115 -1.22 5.02 -8.68
CA PHE A 115 -1.03 6.33 -8.03
C PHE A 115 -0.86 7.50 -9.03
N ARG A 116 -0.27 7.25 -10.20
CA ARG A 116 -0.15 8.25 -11.30
C ARG A 116 -1.48 8.70 -11.89
N ASP A 117 -2.59 8.04 -11.53
CA ASP A 117 -3.92 8.41 -12.02
C ASP A 117 -4.58 9.48 -11.13
N VAL A 118 -4.01 9.76 -9.95
CA VAL A 118 -4.51 10.77 -8.99
C VAL A 118 -4.76 12.14 -9.62
N PRO A 119 -3.87 12.71 -10.45
CA PRO A 119 -4.10 14.02 -11.06
C PRO A 119 -5.39 14.11 -11.88
N GLN A 120 -5.82 13.01 -12.50
CA GLN A 120 -7.06 12.96 -13.28
C GLN A 120 -8.31 13.09 -12.41
N HIS A 121 -8.19 12.84 -11.10
CA HIS A 121 -9.28 12.93 -10.11
C HIS A 121 -9.31 14.28 -9.36
N LEU A 122 -8.47 15.25 -9.74
CA LEU A 122 -8.45 16.56 -9.10
C LEU A 122 -9.84 17.23 -9.07
N GLY A 123 -10.62 17.09 -10.16
CA GLY A 123 -11.98 17.64 -10.23
C GLY A 123 -12.90 17.13 -9.13
N VAL A 124 -12.80 15.84 -8.79
CA VAL A 124 -13.57 15.24 -7.68
C VAL A 124 -13.08 15.78 -6.32
N LEU A 125 -11.79 16.04 -6.19
CA LEU A 125 -11.20 16.54 -4.94
C LEU A 125 -11.50 18.03 -4.69
N GLN A 126 -11.76 18.84 -5.73
CA GLN A 126 -12.02 20.28 -5.61
C GLN A 126 -13.17 20.65 -4.66
N GLN A 127 -14.17 19.77 -4.48
CA GLN A 127 -15.25 19.98 -3.51
C GLN A 127 -14.77 20.07 -2.06
N TYR A 128 -13.56 19.59 -1.77
CA TYR A 128 -12.96 19.59 -0.44
C TYR A 128 -11.90 20.68 -0.26
N LYS A 129 -11.73 21.58 -1.21
CA LYS A 129 -10.63 22.56 -1.27
C LYS A 129 -10.52 23.46 -0.04
N ASP A 130 -11.65 23.82 0.55
CA ASP A 130 -11.71 24.69 1.73
C ASP A 130 -11.78 23.91 3.06
N LYS A 131 -11.67 22.58 3.01
CA LYS A 131 -11.67 21.69 4.18
C LYS A 131 -10.25 21.36 4.63
N LYS A 132 -10.12 20.89 5.88
CA LYS A 132 -8.90 20.27 6.38
C LYS A 132 -8.74 18.89 5.74
N ILE A 133 -7.72 18.73 4.94
CA ILE A 133 -7.42 17.46 4.25
C ILE A 133 -6.42 16.65 5.06
N LEU A 134 -6.77 15.41 5.36
CA LEU A 134 -5.90 14.42 5.97
C LEU A 134 -5.60 13.31 4.96
N ALA A 135 -4.43 13.34 4.35
CA ALA A 135 -3.98 12.37 3.34
C ALA A 135 -3.26 11.19 3.98
N TYR A 136 -3.51 9.99 3.51
CA TYR A 136 -2.76 8.81 3.94
C TYR A 136 -2.47 7.83 2.81
N CYS A 137 -1.44 7.01 3.02
CA CYS A 137 -1.16 5.81 2.25
C CYS A 137 -0.50 4.75 3.15
N THR A 138 0.00 3.66 2.60
CA THR A 138 0.57 2.55 3.37
C THR A 138 1.76 2.98 4.24
N GLY A 139 2.76 3.67 3.67
CA GLY A 139 4.01 4.04 4.36
C GLY A 139 4.33 5.54 4.38
N GLY A 140 3.49 6.39 3.78
CA GLY A 140 3.64 7.86 3.75
C GLY A 140 4.22 8.42 2.45
N ILE A 141 5.02 7.68 1.69
CA ILE A 141 5.79 8.19 0.54
C ILE A 141 4.92 8.78 -0.60
N ARG A 142 3.75 8.20 -0.88
CA ARG A 142 2.82 8.72 -1.90
C ARG A 142 2.20 10.05 -1.47
N CYS A 143 1.98 10.21 -0.16
CA CYS A 143 1.34 11.39 0.38
C CYS A 143 2.19 12.63 0.23
N GLU A 144 3.50 12.54 0.24
CA GLU A 144 4.38 13.69 0.00
C GLU A 144 4.07 14.34 -1.35
N LYS A 145 3.98 13.55 -2.43
CA LYS A 145 3.61 14.05 -3.77
C LYS A 145 2.14 14.46 -3.87
N ALA A 146 1.23 13.64 -3.33
CA ALA A 146 -0.19 13.94 -3.40
C ALA A 146 -0.54 15.24 -2.68
N THR A 147 0.05 15.48 -1.51
CA THR A 147 -0.21 16.71 -0.75
C THR A 147 0.44 17.94 -1.37
N ALA A 148 1.65 17.80 -1.93
CA ALA A 148 2.29 18.86 -2.71
C ALA A 148 1.40 19.27 -3.88
N PHE A 149 0.91 18.31 -4.64
CA PHE A 149 -0.02 18.53 -5.75
C PHE A 149 -1.32 19.24 -5.30
N LEU A 150 -1.90 18.84 -4.18
CA LEU A 150 -3.09 19.51 -3.65
C LEU A 150 -2.81 20.98 -3.30
N ILE A 151 -1.68 21.26 -2.62
CA ILE A 151 -1.28 22.62 -2.25
C ILE A 151 -1.07 23.50 -3.50
N GLU A 152 -0.40 22.99 -4.52
CA GLU A 152 -0.19 23.68 -5.80
C GLU A 152 -1.52 23.97 -6.52
N ASN A 153 -2.55 23.14 -6.29
CA ASN A 153 -3.91 23.35 -6.80
C ASN A 153 -4.80 24.16 -5.84
N GLY A 154 -4.20 24.81 -4.82
CA GLY A 154 -4.82 25.81 -3.98
C GLY A 154 -5.61 25.27 -2.79
N PHE A 155 -5.38 24.02 -2.37
CA PHE A 155 -5.84 23.50 -1.08
C PHE A 155 -5.02 24.14 0.05
N LYS A 156 -5.67 24.62 1.11
CA LYS A 156 -5.02 25.49 2.11
C LYS A 156 -4.54 24.71 3.35
N GLU A 157 -5.35 23.76 3.82
CA GLU A 157 -5.09 22.98 5.03
C GLU A 157 -4.88 21.53 4.66
N VAL A 158 -3.63 21.17 4.32
CA VAL A 158 -3.28 19.84 3.84
C VAL A 158 -2.26 19.20 4.79
N TYR A 159 -2.65 18.04 5.33
CA TYR A 159 -1.86 17.26 6.25
C TYR A 159 -1.74 15.82 5.75
N HIS A 160 -0.75 15.09 6.20
CA HIS A 160 -0.62 13.66 5.93
C HIS A 160 -0.09 12.86 7.12
N LEU A 161 -0.51 11.61 7.18
CA LEU A 161 -0.16 10.69 8.26
C LEU A 161 1.32 10.33 8.21
N HIS A 162 2.07 10.72 9.25
CA HIS A 162 3.47 10.38 9.38
C HIS A 162 3.65 8.85 9.48
N GLY A 163 4.50 8.31 8.63
CA GLY A 163 4.74 6.87 8.57
C GLY A 163 3.62 6.02 7.97
N GLY A 164 2.47 6.63 7.62
CA GLY A 164 1.35 5.96 7.00
C GLY A 164 0.61 4.98 7.91
N ILE A 165 -0.21 4.11 7.30
CA ILE A 165 -1.06 3.14 8.00
C ILE A 165 -0.24 2.21 8.90
N ILE A 166 0.92 1.77 8.44
CA ILE A 166 1.75 0.82 9.19
C ILE A 166 2.20 1.42 10.53
N GLU A 167 2.73 2.64 10.49
CA GLU A 167 3.15 3.34 11.72
C GLU A 167 1.96 3.67 12.63
N TYR A 168 0.83 4.06 12.02
CA TYR A 168 -0.41 4.27 12.75
C TYR A 168 -0.86 3.01 13.50
N GLY A 169 -0.82 1.85 12.85
CA GLY A 169 -1.15 0.57 13.47
C GLY A 169 -0.29 0.25 14.68
N LYS A 170 1.02 0.44 14.55
CA LYS A 170 1.99 0.19 15.64
C LYS A 170 1.76 1.08 16.86
N ARG A 171 1.49 2.37 16.64
CA ARG A 171 1.43 3.36 17.72
C ARG A 171 0.05 3.52 18.35
N THR A 172 -1.02 3.25 17.59
CA THR A 172 -2.40 3.48 18.07
C THR A 172 -3.24 2.21 18.14
N GLY A 173 -2.65 1.04 17.82
CA GLY A 173 -3.39 -0.21 17.65
C GLY A 173 -4.32 -0.22 16.44
N GLY A 174 -4.18 0.73 15.52
CA GLY A 174 -4.94 0.79 14.27
C GLY A 174 -6.42 1.11 14.44
N LYS A 175 -6.80 1.75 15.54
CA LYS A 175 -8.19 2.12 15.82
C LYS A 175 -8.82 2.87 14.64
N ASP A 176 -10.06 2.50 14.30
CA ASP A 176 -10.85 3.06 13.18
C ASP A 176 -10.29 2.82 11.77
N PHE A 177 -9.28 1.96 11.63
CA PHE A 177 -8.90 1.39 10.35
C PHE A 177 -9.65 0.06 10.17
N ASP A 178 -10.55 0.00 9.21
CA ASP A 178 -11.35 -1.20 8.94
C ASP A 178 -10.64 -2.09 7.91
N GLY A 179 -10.63 -3.41 8.16
CA GLY A 179 -9.99 -4.40 7.28
C GLY A 179 -8.50 -4.57 7.51
N LYS A 180 -7.78 -5.00 6.48
CA LYS A 180 -6.34 -5.24 6.48
C LYS A 180 -5.58 -4.23 5.62
N CYS A 181 -4.33 -3.97 5.94
CA CYS A 181 -3.47 -3.15 5.10
C CYS A 181 -2.84 -4.00 3.99
N TYR A 182 -3.05 -3.60 2.74
CA TYR A 182 -2.37 -4.21 1.60
C TYR A 182 -0.89 -3.80 1.60
N VAL A 183 0.00 -4.77 1.42
CA VAL A 183 1.45 -4.59 1.31
C VAL A 183 1.98 -5.23 0.03
N PHE A 184 3.13 -4.72 -0.48
CA PHE A 184 3.69 -5.15 -1.76
C PHE A 184 4.81 -6.19 -1.58
N ASP A 185 4.62 -7.12 -0.65
CA ASP A 185 5.50 -8.26 -0.41
C ASP A 185 4.70 -9.57 -0.38
N ASN A 186 5.36 -10.68 -0.06
CA ASN A 186 4.73 -12.01 -0.09
C ASN A 186 3.54 -12.17 0.88
N ARG A 187 3.39 -11.30 1.87
CA ARG A 187 2.26 -11.33 2.83
C ARG A 187 0.96 -10.84 2.19
N ILE A 188 1.05 -9.96 1.19
CA ILE A 188 -0.04 -9.28 0.46
C ILE A 188 -0.91 -8.40 1.36
N THR A 189 -1.34 -8.91 2.52
CA THR A 189 -2.13 -8.15 3.51
C THR A 189 -1.61 -8.41 4.91
N VAL A 190 -1.59 -7.36 5.73
CA VAL A 190 -1.21 -7.43 7.13
C VAL A 190 -2.29 -6.86 8.03
N ASP A 191 -2.39 -7.39 9.24
CA ASP A 191 -3.27 -6.85 10.27
C ASP A 191 -2.69 -5.53 10.80
N VAL A 192 -3.55 -4.53 10.92
CA VAL A 192 -3.19 -3.20 11.43
C VAL A 192 -4.02 -2.85 12.65
N ASN A 193 -5.31 -3.21 12.63
CA ASN A 193 -6.23 -2.93 13.72
C ASN A 193 -6.25 -4.10 14.71
N SER A 194 -5.59 -3.92 15.85
CA SER A 194 -5.59 -4.86 16.97
C SER A 194 -6.70 -4.56 18.01
N VAL A 195 -7.34 -3.39 17.91
CA VAL A 195 -8.39 -2.95 18.86
C VAL A 195 -9.73 -3.57 18.52
N ASN A 196 -10.10 -3.51 17.23
CA ASN A 196 -11.36 -4.04 16.71
C ASN A 196 -11.17 -4.50 15.27
N PRO A 197 -10.48 -5.63 15.05
CA PRO A 197 -10.21 -6.14 13.72
C PRO A 197 -11.49 -6.50 12.97
N THR A 198 -11.57 -6.09 11.71
CA THR A 198 -12.70 -6.32 10.82
C THR A 198 -12.25 -6.91 9.49
N VAL A 199 -13.17 -7.49 8.74
CA VAL A 199 -12.97 -7.88 7.34
C VAL A 199 -14.03 -7.18 6.51
N ILE A 200 -13.64 -6.20 5.72
CA ILE A 200 -14.57 -5.38 4.92
C ILE A 200 -14.73 -5.88 3.49
N SER A 201 -13.72 -6.57 2.98
CA SER A 201 -13.71 -7.15 1.64
C SER A 201 -14.46 -8.49 1.57
N ARG A 202 -14.81 -8.89 0.36
CA ARG A 202 -15.62 -10.07 0.13
C ARG A 202 -15.03 -10.94 -0.97
N CYS A 203 -15.22 -12.25 -0.83
CA CYS A 203 -14.92 -13.21 -1.88
C CYS A 203 -15.74 -12.89 -3.14
N GLU A 204 -15.06 -12.71 -4.29
CA GLU A 204 -15.74 -12.40 -5.57
C GLU A 204 -16.68 -13.50 -6.04
N HIS A 205 -16.53 -14.75 -5.57
CA HIS A 205 -17.43 -15.86 -5.95
C HIS A 205 -18.65 -15.99 -5.05
N CYS A 206 -18.46 -16.10 -3.73
CA CYS A 206 -19.56 -16.42 -2.83
C CYS A 206 -20.03 -15.24 -1.97
N GLY A 207 -19.37 -14.09 -2.00
CA GLY A 207 -19.71 -12.91 -1.21
C GLY A 207 -19.41 -13.02 0.29
N LYS A 208 -18.90 -14.14 0.80
CA LYS A 208 -18.46 -14.26 2.20
C LYS A 208 -17.33 -13.26 2.50
N PRO A 209 -17.26 -12.73 3.74
CA PRO A 209 -16.12 -11.90 4.14
C PRO A 209 -14.79 -12.65 3.91
N SER A 210 -13.85 -12.00 3.24
CA SER A 210 -12.52 -12.54 2.98
C SER A 210 -11.56 -11.40 2.64
N SER A 211 -10.34 -11.46 3.14
CA SER A 211 -9.23 -10.56 2.77
C SER A 211 -8.13 -11.31 2.03
N ARG A 212 -8.40 -12.53 1.60
CA ARG A 212 -7.42 -13.39 0.96
C ARG A 212 -7.33 -13.07 -0.52
N PHE A 213 -6.22 -12.47 -0.94
CA PHE A 213 -5.89 -12.28 -2.35
C PHE A 213 -5.23 -13.52 -2.94
N ILE A 214 -5.56 -13.79 -4.19
CA ILE A 214 -4.86 -14.76 -5.04
C ILE A 214 -4.69 -14.21 -6.46
N ASN A 215 -3.82 -14.81 -7.21
CA ASN A 215 -3.78 -14.64 -8.66
C ASN A 215 -4.56 -15.76 -9.35
N CYS A 216 -5.26 -15.45 -10.42
CA CYS A 216 -5.97 -16.47 -11.19
C CYS A 216 -5.01 -17.58 -11.66
N ALA A 217 -5.42 -18.84 -11.49
CA ALA A 217 -4.62 -19.99 -11.89
C ALA A 217 -4.38 -20.05 -13.41
N ASN A 218 -5.23 -19.45 -14.23
CA ASN A 218 -4.97 -19.26 -15.66
C ASN A 218 -3.83 -18.24 -15.84
N ASP A 219 -2.68 -18.70 -16.36
CA ASP A 219 -1.47 -17.90 -16.51
C ASP A 219 -1.63 -16.68 -17.44
N GLU A 220 -2.44 -16.83 -18.49
CA GLU A 220 -2.74 -15.73 -19.40
C GLU A 220 -3.63 -14.65 -18.75
N CYS A 221 -4.56 -15.06 -17.90
CA CYS A 221 -5.43 -14.14 -17.17
C CYS A 221 -4.72 -13.45 -16.01
N ASN A 222 -4.14 -14.23 -15.13
CA ASN A 222 -3.41 -13.82 -13.93
C ASN A 222 -4.08 -12.69 -13.12
N LYS A 223 -5.42 -12.57 -13.18
CA LYS A 223 -6.19 -11.56 -12.43
C LYS A 223 -5.88 -11.71 -10.95
N HIS A 224 -5.54 -10.59 -10.31
CA HIS A 224 -5.38 -10.49 -8.86
C HIS A 224 -6.74 -10.14 -8.24
N PHE A 225 -7.25 -10.98 -7.32
CA PHE A 225 -8.62 -10.86 -6.81
C PHE A 225 -8.81 -11.55 -5.47
N ILE A 226 -9.91 -11.23 -4.79
CA ILE A 226 -10.23 -11.78 -3.47
C ILE A 226 -11.04 -13.07 -3.62
N LEU A 227 -10.48 -14.16 -3.10
CA LEU A 227 -11.10 -15.48 -3.13
C LEU A 227 -10.93 -16.18 -1.78
N CYS A 228 -12.04 -16.56 -1.12
CA CYS A 228 -11.98 -17.33 0.12
C CYS A 228 -11.40 -18.74 -0.15
N GLU A 229 -10.96 -19.41 0.88
CA GLU A 229 -10.31 -20.72 0.75
C GLU A 229 -11.24 -21.77 0.13
N ASP A 230 -12.49 -21.87 0.61
CA ASP A 230 -13.49 -22.79 0.07
C ASP A 230 -13.65 -22.63 -1.44
N CYS A 231 -13.91 -21.39 -1.88
CA CYS A 231 -14.05 -21.09 -3.30
C CYS A 231 -12.73 -21.32 -4.07
N GLY A 232 -11.57 -21.11 -3.42
CA GLY A 232 -10.28 -21.40 -4.01
C GLY A 232 -10.16 -22.86 -4.45
N TRP A 233 -10.56 -23.78 -3.60
CA TRP A 233 -10.58 -25.21 -3.93
C TRP A 233 -11.68 -25.57 -4.94
N GLU A 234 -12.89 -24.99 -4.80
CA GLU A 234 -14.01 -25.25 -5.71
C GLU A 234 -13.72 -24.79 -7.14
N THR A 235 -13.11 -23.63 -7.30
CA THR A 235 -12.82 -23.04 -8.62
C THR A 235 -11.42 -23.33 -9.11
N GLU A 236 -10.65 -24.14 -8.38
CA GLU A 236 -9.25 -24.43 -8.67
C GLU A 236 -8.39 -23.15 -8.83
N GLY A 237 -8.65 -22.14 -8.00
CA GLY A 237 -7.96 -20.85 -8.01
C GLY A 237 -8.24 -19.97 -9.23
N CYS A 238 -9.31 -20.24 -9.98
CA CYS A 238 -9.67 -19.49 -11.18
C CYS A 238 -10.74 -18.45 -10.90
N CYS A 239 -10.64 -17.29 -11.57
CA CYS A 239 -11.60 -16.20 -11.44
C CYS A 239 -12.91 -16.43 -12.23
N SER A 240 -12.94 -17.42 -13.12
CA SER A 240 -14.11 -17.76 -13.94
C SER A 240 -14.04 -19.20 -14.44
N ASP A 241 -15.19 -19.73 -14.88
CA ASP A 241 -15.26 -21.03 -15.53
C ASP A 241 -14.45 -21.12 -16.83
N ALA A 242 -14.33 -20.01 -17.57
CA ALA A 242 -13.48 -19.96 -18.74
C ALA A 242 -12.01 -20.18 -18.38
N CYS A 243 -11.53 -19.52 -17.34
CA CYS A 243 -10.17 -19.71 -16.82
C CYS A 243 -9.96 -21.13 -16.26
N ARG A 244 -10.99 -21.71 -15.61
CA ARG A 244 -10.90 -23.08 -15.08
C ARG A 244 -10.74 -24.13 -16.16
N ARG A 245 -11.31 -23.91 -17.36
CA ARG A 245 -11.21 -24.81 -18.53
C ARG A 245 -10.00 -24.53 -19.43
N HIS A 246 -9.23 -23.49 -19.11
CA HIS A 246 -8.07 -23.11 -19.95
C HIS A 246 -6.96 -24.15 -19.88
N PRO A 247 -6.34 -24.56 -21.01
CA PRO A 247 -5.31 -25.60 -21.04
C PRO A 247 -4.06 -25.22 -20.25
N ASP A 248 -3.68 -23.94 -20.23
CA ASP A 248 -2.50 -23.43 -19.50
C ASP A 248 -2.78 -23.05 -18.04
N LYS A 249 -3.87 -23.59 -17.48
CA LYS A 249 -4.18 -23.42 -16.07
C LYS A 249 -3.10 -24.09 -15.21
N ARG A 250 -2.57 -23.33 -14.26
CA ARG A 250 -1.67 -23.84 -13.22
C ARG A 250 -2.43 -24.73 -12.24
N LYS A 251 -1.75 -25.70 -11.64
CA LYS A 251 -2.36 -26.49 -10.58
C LYS A 251 -2.53 -25.62 -9.34
N TYR A 252 -3.74 -25.54 -8.83
CA TYR A 252 -4.02 -24.85 -7.58
C TYR A 252 -3.48 -25.68 -6.40
N ASP A 253 -2.72 -25.04 -5.51
CA ASP A 253 -2.05 -25.65 -4.37
C ASP A 253 -2.57 -25.14 -3.00
N GLY A 254 -3.64 -24.34 -3.03
CA GLY A 254 -4.20 -23.70 -1.85
C GLY A 254 -3.60 -22.31 -1.55
N THR A 255 -2.43 -21.95 -2.07
CA THR A 255 -1.79 -20.65 -1.78
C THR A 255 -2.29 -19.55 -2.69
N GLY A 256 -2.56 -19.85 -3.96
CA GLY A 256 -2.89 -18.86 -4.97
C GLY A 256 -1.72 -17.98 -5.41
N PHE A 257 -0.49 -18.30 -4.95
CA PHE A 257 0.75 -17.63 -5.36
C PHE A 257 1.56 -18.57 -6.21
N TYR A 258 1.62 -18.30 -7.50
CA TYR A 258 2.30 -19.15 -8.45
C TYR A 258 3.71 -18.67 -8.72
N GLN A 259 4.71 -19.51 -8.53
CA GLN A 259 6.07 -19.21 -8.95
C GLN A 259 6.11 -19.07 -10.48
N LYS A 260 6.75 -18.00 -10.97
CA LYS A 260 7.01 -17.85 -12.41
C LYS A 260 7.88 -19.03 -12.85
N LYS A 261 7.50 -19.71 -13.95
CA LYS A 261 8.32 -20.77 -14.57
C LYS A 261 9.75 -20.25 -14.78
N GLY A 262 10.74 -20.91 -14.22
CA GLY A 262 12.16 -20.58 -14.35
C GLY A 262 12.82 -19.92 -13.14
N LEU A 263 12.11 -19.73 -12.03
CA LEU A 263 12.69 -19.27 -10.79
C LEU A 263 12.86 -20.43 -9.81
N GLN A 264 14.00 -21.14 -9.89
CA GLN A 264 14.42 -21.99 -8.78
C GLN A 264 14.78 -21.09 -7.59
N ALA A 265 14.26 -21.40 -6.42
CA ALA A 265 14.71 -20.79 -5.19
C ALA A 265 16.21 -21.05 -5.06
N VAL A 266 17.02 -20.00 -5.05
CA VAL A 266 18.40 -20.10 -4.63
C VAL A 266 18.36 -20.11 -3.12
N VAL A 267 18.57 -21.31 -2.55
CA VAL A 267 18.77 -21.54 -1.12
C VAL A 267 20.09 -20.91 -0.70
#